data_9b1c5bdb5f1b1550c53dbb9459e9822b
#
_entry.id   9b1c5bdb5f1b1550c53dbb9459e9822b
#
_cell.length_a   1.000
_cell.length_b   1.000
_cell.length_c   1.000
_cell.angle_alpha   90.00
_cell.angle_beta   90.00
_cell.angle_gamma   90.00
#
_symmetry.space_group_name_H-M   'P 1'
#
loop_
_entity.id
_entity.type
_entity.pdbx_description
1 polymer ?
#
loop_
_entity_poly.entity_id
_entity_poly.type
_entity_poly.pdbx_seq_one_letter_code
_entity_poly.pdbx_strand_id
1 'polypeptide(L)'
;MANINNANDYMYNLVTDKKHGYSQSNRYGPDYDCSSSIMTSLKMGGKFDVPVKNINTASMKKYLEKIGYKVVSNNEKPQKNDIKLRPATSKRGGHVVMFRSPTMVMEFSSSRGHPEKGDQTGTESWCHKWDSKRNGDFTYTLRYKPAVKKETPKKSTGVTYTVKKGDTLSGIAKKYKTTVSHLGTINHIKDYNKIYVGQVLKIK
;
A
#
# COMPACT_ATOMS: atom_id res chain seq x y z
N MET A 1 7.40 7.01 7.87
CA MET A 1 5.94 7.20 7.81
C MET A 1 5.30 5.95 7.22
N ALA A 2 4.06 5.63 7.63
CA ALA A 2 3.33 4.51 7.05
C ALA A 2 2.99 4.77 5.58
N ASN A 3 3.11 3.73 4.73
CA ASN A 3 2.91 3.83 3.29
C ASN A 3 2.20 2.57 2.77
N ILE A 4 1.02 2.75 2.20
CA ILE A 4 0.22 1.64 1.70
C ILE A 4 0.80 0.98 0.44
N ASN A 5 1.53 1.73 -0.39
CA ASN A 5 2.18 1.15 -1.56
C ASN A 5 3.33 0.23 -1.17
N ASN A 6 4.09 0.57 -0.12
CA ASN A 6 5.12 -0.32 0.42
C ASN A 6 4.51 -1.61 1.00
N ALA A 7 3.33 -1.53 1.64
CA ALA A 7 2.62 -2.72 2.07
C ALA A 7 2.20 -3.60 0.88
N ASN A 8 1.71 -2.99 -0.19
CA ASN A 8 1.32 -3.69 -1.39
C ASN A 8 2.52 -4.37 -2.08
N ASP A 9 3.67 -3.70 -2.13
CA ASP A 9 4.89 -4.25 -2.70
C ASP A 9 5.44 -5.39 -1.83
N TYR A 10 5.35 -5.28 -0.51
CA TYR A 10 5.70 -6.37 0.41
C TYR A 10 4.79 -7.60 0.21
N MET A 11 3.47 -7.39 0.10
CA MET A 11 2.53 -8.47 -0.19
C MET A 11 2.82 -9.15 -1.53
N TYR A 12 3.17 -8.35 -2.55
CA TYR A 12 3.55 -8.88 -3.85
C TYR A 12 4.78 -9.77 -3.76
N ASN A 13 5.80 -9.37 -3.01
CA ASN A 13 6.99 -10.19 -2.77
C ASN A 13 6.65 -11.49 -2.04
N LEU A 14 5.79 -11.44 -1.02
CA LEU A 14 5.36 -12.65 -0.31
C LEU A 14 4.66 -13.67 -1.24
N VAL A 15 3.77 -13.22 -2.13
CA VAL A 15 3.02 -14.14 -3.01
C VAL A 15 3.81 -14.60 -4.23
N THR A 16 4.94 -13.96 -4.53
CA THR A 16 5.82 -14.34 -5.66
C THR A 16 7.07 -15.09 -5.21
N ASP A 17 7.45 -15.00 -3.94
CA ASP A 17 8.50 -15.81 -3.36
C ASP A 17 7.94 -17.20 -3.01
N LYS A 18 8.33 -18.20 -3.81
CA LYS A 18 7.87 -19.59 -3.68
C LYS A 18 8.37 -20.33 -2.43
N LYS A 19 9.00 -19.61 -1.51
CA LYS A 19 9.43 -20.17 -0.20
C LYS A 19 8.34 -20.06 0.86
N HIS A 20 7.19 -19.47 0.54
CA HIS A 20 6.08 -19.28 1.46
C HIS A 20 4.92 -20.19 1.11
N GLY A 21 4.49 -21.01 2.05
CA GLY A 21 3.30 -21.86 1.94
C GLY A 21 2.09 -21.27 2.68
N TYR A 22 0.96 -21.97 2.57
CA TYR A 22 -0.24 -21.66 3.34
C TYR A 22 -0.26 -22.45 4.66
N SER A 23 -0.40 -21.75 5.78
CA SER A 23 -0.56 -22.41 7.08
C SER A 23 -1.53 -21.62 7.96
N GLN A 24 -2.41 -22.34 8.65
CA GLN A 24 -3.28 -21.76 9.68
C GLN A 24 -2.67 -21.88 11.09
N SER A 25 -1.80 -22.83 11.31
CA SER A 25 -1.14 -23.05 12.61
C SER A 25 0.18 -22.27 12.72
N ASN A 26 1.01 -22.27 11.65
CA ASN A 26 2.30 -21.59 11.61
C ASN A 26 2.24 -20.39 10.63
N ARG A 27 1.42 -19.39 10.96
CA ARG A 27 0.94 -18.37 10.03
C ARG A 27 1.61 -17.00 10.16
N TYR A 28 2.78 -16.93 10.78
CA TYR A 28 3.46 -15.64 11.04
C TYR A 28 4.86 -15.58 10.44
N GLY A 29 5.10 -16.41 9.45
CA GLY A 29 6.35 -16.60 8.74
C GLY A 29 7.10 -17.87 9.16
N PRO A 30 7.70 -18.61 8.21
CA PRO A 30 7.74 -18.29 6.78
C PRO A 30 6.42 -18.51 6.03
N ASP A 31 5.47 -19.25 6.62
CA ASP A 31 4.16 -19.51 6.03
C ASP A 31 3.12 -18.50 6.52
N TYR A 32 2.05 -18.34 5.73
CA TYR A 32 1.00 -17.39 6.02
C TYR A 32 -0.37 -17.97 5.67
N ASP A 33 -1.42 -17.48 6.31
CA ASP A 33 -2.78 -17.58 5.79
C ASP A 33 -3.20 -16.27 5.11
N CYS A 34 -4.43 -16.25 4.58
CA CYS A 34 -4.96 -15.09 3.87
C CYS A 34 -4.96 -13.81 4.71
N SER A 35 -5.24 -13.90 6.01
CA SER A 35 -5.32 -12.73 6.89
C SER A 35 -3.96 -12.31 7.43
N SER A 36 -3.12 -13.26 7.82
CA SER A 36 -1.80 -12.96 8.38
C SER A 36 -0.84 -12.39 7.33
N SER A 37 -0.91 -12.82 6.07
CA SER A 37 -0.10 -12.26 4.99
C SER A 37 -0.37 -10.77 4.78
N ILE A 38 -1.65 -10.37 4.75
CA ILE A 38 -2.04 -8.96 4.60
C ILE A 38 -1.63 -8.14 5.83
N MET A 39 -1.90 -8.64 7.05
CA MET A 39 -1.55 -7.91 8.26
C MET A 39 -0.03 -7.77 8.43
N THR A 40 0.74 -8.81 8.07
CA THR A 40 2.20 -8.73 8.02
C THR A 40 2.68 -7.70 7.00
N SER A 41 2.08 -7.69 5.81
CA SER A 41 2.43 -6.73 4.77
C SER A 41 2.15 -5.30 5.18
N LEU A 42 1.02 -5.05 5.83
CA LEU A 42 0.69 -3.73 6.40
C LEU A 42 1.70 -3.31 7.47
N LYS A 43 2.07 -4.21 8.39
CA LYS A 43 3.00 -3.90 9.48
C LYS A 43 4.43 -3.77 8.98
N MET A 44 4.95 -4.80 8.33
CA MET A 44 6.38 -4.88 7.97
C MET A 44 6.72 -4.02 6.77
N GLY A 45 5.97 -4.14 5.68
CA GLY A 45 6.16 -3.35 4.47
C GLY A 45 5.66 -1.93 4.62
N GLY A 46 4.42 -1.78 5.06
CA GLY A 46 3.73 -0.49 5.15
C GLY A 46 4.05 0.32 6.40
N LYS A 47 4.64 -0.28 7.42
CA LYS A 47 4.92 0.34 8.74
C LYS A 47 3.65 0.90 9.43
N PHE A 48 2.50 0.26 9.21
CA PHE A 48 1.27 0.57 9.92
C PHE A 48 1.27 -0.04 11.32
N ASP A 49 0.65 0.68 12.27
CA ASP A 49 0.43 0.16 13.61
C ASP A 49 -0.78 -0.78 13.63
N VAL A 50 -0.54 -2.03 13.23
CA VAL A 50 -1.52 -3.10 13.24
C VAL A 50 -0.94 -4.35 13.91
N PRO A 51 -1.75 -5.14 14.62
CA PRO A 51 -1.33 -6.43 15.14
C PRO A 51 -1.14 -7.43 13.99
N VAL A 52 -0.19 -8.35 14.17
CA VAL A 52 0.01 -9.48 13.24
C VAL A 52 -0.54 -10.77 13.86
N LYS A 53 -0.35 -10.94 15.18
CA LYS A 53 -0.80 -12.13 15.91
C LYS A 53 -2.24 -11.98 16.38
N ASN A 54 -2.93 -13.11 16.55
CA ASN A 54 -4.31 -13.19 17.07
C ASN A 54 -5.34 -12.42 16.22
N ILE A 55 -5.08 -12.31 14.92
CA ILE A 55 -5.98 -11.70 13.95
C ILE A 55 -6.44 -12.74 12.94
N ASN A 56 -7.72 -12.67 12.62
CA ASN A 56 -8.37 -13.47 11.58
C ASN A 56 -9.32 -12.61 10.76
N THR A 57 -9.95 -13.18 9.77
CA THR A 57 -10.86 -12.45 8.88
C THR A 57 -12.09 -11.87 9.60
N ALA A 58 -12.52 -12.43 10.73
CA ALA A 58 -13.63 -11.88 11.51
C ALA A 58 -13.24 -10.60 12.28
N SER A 59 -11.97 -10.51 12.71
CA SER A 59 -11.50 -9.39 13.54
C SER A 59 -10.75 -8.30 12.78
N MET A 60 -10.24 -8.56 11.56
CA MET A 60 -9.30 -7.65 10.90
C MET A 60 -9.93 -6.34 10.41
N LYS A 61 -11.24 -6.32 10.10
CA LYS A 61 -11.92 -5.12 9.58
C LYS A 61 -11.68 -3.88 10.46
N LYS A 62 -11.84 -4.01 11.78
CA LYS A 62 -11.63 -2.89 12.73
C LYS A 62 -10.23 -2.29 12.69
N TYR A 63 -9.22 -3.12 12.45
CA TYR A 63 -7.82 -2.66 12.35
C TYR A 63 -7.54 -1.99 11.01
N LEU A 64 -8.13 -2.50 9.92
CA LEU A 64 -8.07 -1.85 8.61
C LEU A 64 -8.73 -0.46 8.65
N GLU A 65 -9.90 -0.35 9.28
CA GLU A 65 -10.59 0.94 9.43
C GLU A 65 -9.78 1.94 10.29
N LYS A 66 -9.13 1.45 11.36
CA LYS A 66 -8.26 2.28 12.22
C LYS A 66 -7.09 2.90 11.44
N ILE A 67 -6.55 2.23 10.45
CA ILE A 67 -5.44 2.74 9.64
C ILE A 67 -5.88 3.51 8.40
N GLY A 68 -7.17 3.72 8.20
CA GLY A 68 -7.70 4.59 7.14
C GLY A 68 -8.41 3.88 5.98
N TYR A 69 -8.68 2.59 6.10
CA TYR A 69 -9.57 1.93 5.15
C TYR A 69 -11.03 2.32 5.41
N LYS A 70 -11.80 2.46 4.35
CA LYS A 70 -13.24 2.72 4.38
C LYS A 70 -13.97 1.69 3.53
N VAL A 71 -15.13 1.26 3.99
CA VAL A 71 -16.01 0.40 3.20
C VAL A 71 -16.52 1.19 2.00
N VAL A 72 -16.44 0.59 0.84
CA VAL A 72 -17.01 1.10 -0.42
C VAL A 72 -17.91 0.03 -1.03
N SER A 73 -18.70 0.37 -2.04
CA SER A 73 -19.56 -0.60 -2.71
C SER A 73 -18.75 -1.75 -3.33
N ASN A 74 -19.24 -2.99 -3.19
CA ASN A 74 -18.64 -4.16 -3.84
C ASN A 74 -18.69 -4.08 -5.38
N ASN A 75 -19.59 -3.25 -5.92
CA ASN A 75 -19.75 -3.04 -7.37
C ASN A 75 -18.82 -1.97 -7.92
N GLU A 76 -18.11 -1.21 -7.07
CA GLU A 76 -17.11 -0.29 -7.56
C GLU A 76 -15.95 -1.04 -8.23
N LYS A 77 -15.42 -0.44 -9.29
CA LYS A 77 -14.22 -0.95 -9.96
C LYS A 77 -13.06 -1.02 -8.94
N PRO A 78 -12.42 -2.18 -8.79
CA PRO A 78 -11.30 -2.30 -7.87
C PRO A 78 -10.17 -1.33 -8.18
N GLN A 79 -9.46 -0.92 -7.15
CA GLN A 79 -8.26 -0.08 -7.25
C GLN A 79 -7.07 -0.78 -6.58
N LYS A 80 -5.86 -0.36 -6.94
CA LYS A 80 -4.65 -0.79 -6.22
C LYS A 80 -4.83 -0.52 -4.73
N ASN A 81 -4.41 -1.45 -3.89
CA ASN A 81 -4.51 -1.44 -2.43
C ASN A 81 -5.92 -1.72 -1.87
N ASP A 82 -6.95 -1.87 -2.69
CA ASP A 82 -8.24 -2.32 -2.19
C ASP A 82 -8.10 -3.71 -1.56
N ILE A 83 -8.87 -3.95 -0.52
CA ILE A 83 -8.98 -5.25 0.15
C ILE A 83 -10.41 -5.71 0.04
N LYS A 84 -10.62 -6.93 -0.49
CA LYS A 84 -11.91 -7.61 -0.38
C LYS A 84 -11.86 -8.59 0.78
N LEU A 85 -12.84 -8.49 1.67
CA LEU A 85 -12.91 -9.26 2.92
C LEU A 85 -14.26 -9.96 3.06
N ARG A 86 -14.19 -11.25 3.31
CA ARG A 86 -15.27 -12.07 3.82
C ARG A 86 -14.89 -12.52 5.23
N PRO A 87 -15.53 -12.00 6.30
CA PRO A 87 -15.33 -12.50 7.65
C PRO A 87 -15.73 -13.97 7.79
N ALA A 88 -15.00 -14.71 8.60
CA ALA A 88 -15.42 -16.05 8.99
C ALA A 88 -16.70 -15.99 9.84
N THR A 89 -17.58 -16.95 9.63
CA THR A 89 -18.80 -17.18 10.41
C THR A 89 -18.87 -18.66 10.82
N SER A 90 -19.83 -19.04 11.65
CA SER A 90 -20.08 -20.46 11.99
C SER A 90 -20.46 -21.32 10.77
N LYS A 91 -20.96 -20.70 9.71
CA LYS A 91 -21.45 -21.40 8.50
C LYS A 91 -20.50 -21.33 7.31
N ARG A 92 -19.54 -20.41 7.30
CA ARG A 92 -18.66 -20.20 6.15
C ARG A 92 -17.28 -19.70 6.60
N GLY A 93 -16.23 -20.32 6.08
CA GLY A 93 -14.86 -19.87 6.29
C GLY A 93 -14.62 -18.44 5.77
N GLY A 94 -13.73 -17.74 6.45
CA GLY A 94 -13.33 -16.40 6.04
C GLY A 94 -12.33 -16.42 4.89
N HIS A 95 -12.26 -15.31 4.17
CA HIS A 95 -11.22 -15.10 3.17
C HIS A 95 -10.93 -13.61 2.95
N VAL A 96 -9.71 -13.29 2.57
CA VAL A 96 -9.30 -11.92 2.28
C VAL A 96 -8.25 -11.87 1.18
N VAL A 97 -8.37 -10.87 0.32
CA VAL A 97 -7.47 -10.64 -0.81
C VAL A 97 -7.09 -9.16 -0.89
N MET A 98 -5.91 -8.85 -1.45
CA MET A 98 -5.45 -7.49 -1.68
C MET A 98 -5.21 -7.24 -3.17
N PHE A 99 -5.68 -6.12 -3.69
CA PHE A 99 -5.50 -5.75 -5.09
C PHE A 99 -4.11 -5.17 -5.35
N ARG A 100 -3.37 -5.79 -6.27
CA ARG A 100 -2.12 -5.26 -6.82
C ARG A 100 -2.38 -4.13 -7.82
N SER A 101 -3.45 -4.28 -8.60
CA SER A 101 -3.94 -3.33 -9.59
C SER A 101 -5.46 -3.52 -9.77
N PRO A 102 -6.15 -2.68 -10.54
CA PRO A 102 -7.59 -2.88 -10.81
C PRO A 102 -7.97 -4.25 -11.40
N THR A 103 -7.01 -4.96 -11.97
CA THR A 103 -7.23 -6.24 -12.66
C THR A 103 -6.46 -7.41 -12.06
N MET A 104 -5.60 -7.16 -11.06
CA MET A 104 -4.75 -8.19 -10.45
C MET A 104 -4.94 -8.24 -8.95
N VAL A 105 -5.03 -9.43 -8.40
CA VAL A 105 -5.24 -9.68 -6.96
C VAL A 105 -4.16 -10.59 -6.40
N MET A 106 -3.82 -10.39 -5.16
CA MET A 106 -2.85 -11.17 -4.39
C MET A 106 -3.56 -11.86 -3.24
N GLU A 107 -3.33 -13.15 -3.09
CA GLU A 107 -3.91 -13.95 -2.02
C GLU A 107 -3.05 -15.14 -1.60
N PHE A 108 -3.22 -15.56 -0.36
CA PHE A 108 -2.89 -16.88 0.15
C PHE A 108 -4.18 -17.66 0.32
N SER A 109 -4.26 -18.89 -0.17
CA SER A 109 -5.49 -19.66 -0.16
C SER A 109 -5.22 -21.15 -0.01
N SER A 110 -5.98 -21.79 0.84
CA SER A 110 -5.96 -23.25 1.02
C SER A 110 -6.58 -24.04 -0.14
N SER A 111 -7.13 -23.36 -1.14
CA SER A 111 -7.65 -24.03 -2.35
C SER A 111 -6.54 -24.58 -3.26
N ARG A 112 -5.30 -24.25 -2.98
CA ARG A 112 -4.11 -24.77 -3.64
C ARG A 112 -3.14 -25.27 -2.57
N GLY A 113 -2.82 -26.54 -2.54
CA GLY A 113 -1.96 -27.16 -1.55
C GLY A 113 -2.68 -27.59 -0.25
N HIS A 114 -1.94 -27.87 0.80
CA HIS A 114 -2.46 -28.38 2.06
C HIS A 114 -2.81 -27.24 3.02
N PRO A 115 -4.09 -27.12 3.44
CA PRO A 115 -4.57 -25.94 4.19
C PRO A 115 -4.00 -25.81 5.61
N GLU A 116 -3.57 -26.91 6.21
CA GLU A 116 -3.14 -26.95 7.62
C GLU A 116 -1.62 -26.87 7.79
N LYS A 117 -0.88 -27.23 6.75
CA LYS A 117 0.58 -27.19 6.73
C LYS A 117 1.00 -26.53 5.44
N GLY A 118 1.85 -25.52 5.52
CA GLY A 118 2.51 -25.00 4.34
C GLY A 118 3.35 -26.12 3.70
N ASP A 119 3.09 -26.46 2.46
CA ASP A 119 3.84 -27.52 1.76
C ASP A 119 5.08 -26.96 1.05
N GLN A 120 5.26 -25.63 1.10
CA GLN A 120 6.41 -24.92 0.54
C GLN A 120 6.57 -25.10 -0.99
N THR A 121 5.48 -25.52 -1.67
CA THR A 121 5.48 -25.66 -3.14
C THR A 121 5.34 -24.32 -3.85
N GLY A 122 4.87 -23.27 -3.13
CA GLY A 122 4.59 -21.95 -3.68
C GLY A 122 3.32 -21.90 -4.54
N THR A 123 2.45 -22.90 -4.40
CA THR A 123 1.16 -22.95 -5.12
C THR A 123 0.00 -22.42 -4.31
N GLU A 124 0.20 -22.19 -3.02
CA GLU A 124 -0.81 -21.68 -2.06
C GLU A 124 -0.91 -20.16 -2.06
N SER A 125 0.06 -19.50 -2.70
CA SER A 125 0.12 -18.04 -2.81
C SER A 125 0.34 -17.61 -4.24
N TRP A 126 -0.38 -16.59 -4.70
CA TRP A 126 -0.19 -16.07 -6.06
C TRP A 126 -0.75 -14.68 -6.27
N CYS A 127 -0.22 -14.03 -7.31
CA CYS A 127 -0.80 -12.83 -7.90
C CYS A 127 -1.42 -13.21 -9.24
N HIS A 128 -2.73 -13.02 -9.40
CA HIS A 128 -3.45 -13.45 -10.58
C HIS A 128 -4.53 -12.47 -11.02
N LYS A 129 -5.09 -12.70 -12.22
CA LYS A 129 -6.17 -11.87 -12.77
C LYS A 129 -7.42 -11.99 -11.89
N TRP A 130 -7.99 -10.84 -11.53
CA TRP A 130 -9.25 -10.77 -10.80
C TRP A 130 -10.43 -11.25 -11.66
N ASP A 131 -11.23 -12.14 -11.13
CA ASP A 131 -12.52 -12.51 -11.69
C ASP A 131 -13.64 -11.77 -10.94
N SER A 132 -14.31 -10.86 -11.63
CA SER A 132 -15.39 -10.04 -11.05
C SER A 132 -16.61 -10.86 -10.61
N LYS A 133 -16.80 -12.07 -11.14
CA LYS A 133 -17.85 -12.99 -10.67
C LYS A 133 -17.70 -13.35 -9.19
N ARG A 134 -16.47 -13.28 -8.65
CA ARG A 134 -16.18 -13.46 -7.23
C ARG A 134 -16.60 -12.29 -6.33
N ASN A 135 -17.09 -11.17 -6.87
CA ASN A 135 -17.50 -10.02 -6.04
C ASN A 135 -18.54 -10.40 -4.98
N GLY A 136 -19.50 -11.26 -5.33
CA GLY A 136 -20.51 -11.78 -4.40
C GLY A 136 -19.98 -12.70 -3.29
N ASP A 137 -18.73 -13.16 -3.40
CA ASP A 137 -18.09 -13.98 -2.37
C ASP A 137 -17.62 -13.15 -1.17
N PHE A 138 -17.50 -11.84 -1.33
CA PHE A 138 -16.95 -10.94 -0.33
C PHE A 138 -18.02 -10.03 0.26
N THR A 139 -17.99 -9.86 1.58
CA THR A 139 -18.93 -9.02 2.33
C THR A 139 -18.54 -7.53 2.20
N TYR A 140 -17.25 -7.24 2.18
CA TYR A 140 -16.73 -5.88 2.18
C TYR A 140 -15.69 -5.68 1.07
N THR A 141 -15.78 -4.52 0.42
CA THR A 141 -14.66 -3.91 -0.27
C THR A 141 -14.16 -2.74 0.57
N LEU A 142 -12.91 -2.80 0.96
CA LEU A 142 -12.24 -1.82 1.82
C LEU A 142 -11.20 -1.07 0.99
N ARG A 143 -11.37 0.24 0.85
CA ARG A 143 -10.48 1.14 0.11
C ARG A 143 -9.69 2.00 1.07
N TYR A 144 -8.38 2.08 0.86
CA TYR A 144 -7.53 2.94 1.66
C TYR A 144 -7.80 4.41 1.32
N LYS A 145 -8.38 5.11 2.26
CA LYS A 145 -8.66 6.55 2.23
C LYS A 145 -8.15 7.12 3.55
N PRO A 146 -6.83 7.35 3.68
CA PRO A 146 -6.32 7.95 4.92
C PRO A 146 -7.08 9.24 5.16
N ALA A 147 -7.45 9.48 6.42
CA ALA A 147 -7.92 10.79 6.79
C ALA A 147 -6.88 11.78 6.26
N VAL A 148 -7.29 12.64 5.35
CA VAL A 148 -6.50 13.82 5.04
C VAL A 148 -6.35 14.47 6.41
N LYS A 149 -5.17 14.31 7.05
CA LYS A 149 -4.80 15.27 8.07
C LYS A 149 -5.03 16.58 7.33
N LYS A 150 -6.03 17.37 7.71
CA LYS A 150 -5.99 18.79 7.43
C LYS A 150 -4.61 19.16 7.98
N GLU A 151 -3.63 19.19 7.09
CA GLU A 151 -2.48 19.99 7.36
C GLU A 151 -3.12 21.34 7.62
N THR A 152 -3.24 21.69 8.89
CA THR A 152 -3.22 23.11 9.24
C THR A 152 -2.09 23.59 8.37
N PRO A 153 -2.37 24.55 7.44
CA PRO A 153 -1.32 25.02 6.56
C PRO A 153 -0.16 25.26 7.51
N LYS A 154 0.82 24.38 7.50
CA LYS A 154 2.11 24.68 8.08
C LYS A 154 2.41 25.93 7.32
N LYS A 155 2.27 27.07 8.01
CA LYS A 155 2.78 28.35 7.55
C LYS A 155 4.18 27.98 7.10
N SER A 156 4.30 27.70 5.81
CA SER A 156 5.57 27.33 5.24
C SER A 156 6.41 28.55 5.48
N THR A 157 7.26 28.50 6.47
CA THR A 157 8.46 29.33 6.54
C THR A 157 9.37 28.81 5.42
N GLY A 158 8.74 28.56 4.25
CA GLY A 158 9.39 28.08 3.06
C GLY A 158 10.26 29.22 2.61
N VAL A 159 11.56 29.00 2.74
CA VAL A 159 12.53 29.88 2.09
C VAL A 159 12.21 29.84 0.60
N THR A 160 11.71 30.93 0.07
CA THR A 160 11.52 31.12 -1.37
C THR A 160 12.64 31.99 -1.92
N TYR A 161 12.94 31.82 -3.19
CA TYR A 161 13.90 32.64 -3.90
C TYR A 161 13.32 33.13 -5.21
N THR A 162 13.40 34.42 -5.47
CA THR A 162 13.00 34.99 -6.76
C THR A 162 14.22 35.00 -7.68
N VAL A 163 14.11 34.31 -8.81
CA VAL A 163 15.17 34.19 -9.83
C VAL A 163 15.53 35.56 -10.38
N LYS A 164 16.83 35.89 -10.40
CA LYS A 164 17.39 37.12 -10.91
C LYS A 164 18.10 36.90 -12.25
N LYS A 165 18.37 37.95 -12.97
CA LYS A 165 19.13 37.89 -14.22
C LYS A 165 20.52 37.26 -13.97
N GLY A 166 20.86 36.23 -14.74
CA GLY A 166 22.12 35.49 -14.61
C GLY A 166 22.06 34.29 -13.66
N ASP A 167 20.93 34.04 -12.96
CA ASP A 167 20.79 32.87 -12.13
C ASP A 167 20.63 31.59 -12.96
N THR A 168 21.17 30.50 -12.41
CA THR A 168 20.93 29.13 -12.88
C THR A 168 20.38 28.30 -11.76
N LEU A 169 19.62 27.27 -12.09
CA LEU A 169 19.06 26.38 -11.07
C LEU A 169 20.16 25.69 -10.23
N SER A 170 21.31 25.40 -10.87
CA SER A 170 22.50 24.86 -10.19
C SER A 170 23.14 25.84 -9.22
N GLY A 171 23.25 27.12 -9.63
CA GLY A 171 23.76 28.18 -8.77
C GLY A 171 22.88 28.39 -7.53
N ILE A 172 21.56 28.41 -7.75
CA ILE A 172 20.58 28.52 -6.65
C ILE A 172 20.64 27.29 -5.73
N ALA A 173 20.74 26.07 -6.28
CA ALA A 173 20.90 24.86 -5.50
C ALA A 173 22.15 24.91 -4.60
N LYS A 174 23.27 25.30 -5.14
CA LYS A 174 24.53 25.46 -4.39
C LYS A 174 24.41 26.51 -3.29
N LYS A 175 23.81 27.66 -3.58
CA LYS A 175 23.59 28.75 -2.62
C LYS A 175 22.78 28.30 -1.41
N TYR A 176 21.76 27.46 -1.62
CA TYR A 176 20.86 27.00 -0.56
C TYR A 176 21.17 25.60 -0.05
N LYS A 177 22.35 25.05 -0.38
CA LYS A 177 22.82 23.71 0.07
C LYS A 177 21.79 22.60 -0.21
N THR A 178 21.24 22.62 -1.41
CA THR A 178 20.26 21.62 -1.92
C THR A 178 20.73 21.10 -3.28
N THR A 179 19.90 20.25 -3.93
CA THR A 179 20.20 19.69 -5.25
C THR A 179 19.31 20.28 -6.33
N VAL A 180 19.80 20.31 -7.58
CA VAL A 180 19.03 20.73 -8.76
C VAL A 180 17.76 19.85 -8.90
N SER A 181 17.91 18.54 -8.70
CA SER A 181 16.80 17.59 -8.75
C SER A 181 15.73 17.90 -7.71
N HIS A 182 16.12 18.22 -6.47
CA HIS A 182 15.20 18.62 -5.42
C HIS A 182 14.42 19.89 -5.79
N LEU A 183 15.13 20.93 -6.22
CA LEU A 183 14.49 22.19 -6.65
C LEU A 183 13.55 21.95 -7.84
N GLY A 184 13.97 21.12 -8.80
CA GLY A 184 13.13 20.75 -9.93
C GLY A 184 11.82 20.07 -9.50
N THR A 185 11.93 19.11 -8.61
CA THR A 185 10.78 18.34 -8.11
C THR A 185 9.77 19.20 -7.34
N ILE A 186 10.23 20.00 -6.37
CA ILE A 186 9.32 20.79 -5.51
C ILE A 186 8.72 22.00 -6.21
N ASN A 187 9.33 22.42 -7.35
CA ASN A 187 8.84 23.53 -8.19
C ASN A 187 8.22 23.04 -9.51
N HIS A 188 8.09 21.72 -9.72
CA HIS A 188 7.53 21.12 -10.95
C HIS A 188 8.24 21.55 -12.23
N ILE A 189 9.57 21.79 -12.17
CA ILE A 189 10.38 22.19 -13.31
C ILE A 189 10.73 20.94 -14.11
N LYS A 190 10.24 20.84 -15.34
CA LYS A 190 10.51 19.70 -16.24
C LYS A 190 11.88 19.80 -16.92
N ASP A 191 12.28 21.02 -17.28
CA ASP A 191 13.57 21.32 -17.93
C ASP A 191 14.42 22.20 -16.99
N TYR A 192 15.42 21.61 -16.40
CA TYR A 192 16.28 22.27 -15.40
C TYR A 192 17.13 23.43 -15.95
N ASN A 193 17.19 23.55 -17.28
CA ASN A 193 17.88 24.67 -17.97
C ASN A 193 16.93 25.85 -18.22
N LYS A 194 15.64 25.71 -17.91
CA LYS A 194 14.64 26.75 -18.16
C LYS A 194 14.07 27.30 -16.86
N ILE A 195 14.67 28.32 -16.34
CA ILE A 195 14.10 29.17 -15.28
C ILE A 195 14.05 30.62 -15.79
N TYR A 196 13.10 31.39 -15.30
CA TYR A 196 12.80 32.72 -15.80
C TYR A 196 13.05 33.77 -14.71
N VAL A 197 13.59 34.92 -15.10
CA VAL A 197 13.72 36.06 -14.18
C VAL A 197 12.35 36.45 -13.63
N GLY A 198 12.28 36.62 -12.31
CA GLY A 198 11.04 36.86 -11.61
C GLY A 198 10.29 35.59 -11.15
N GLN A 199 10.69 34.40 -11.61
CA GLN A 199 10.12 33.14 -11.15
C GLN A 199 10.42 32.94 -9.64
N VAL A 200 9.40 32.63 -8.86
CA VAL A 200 9.54 32.34 -7.42
C VAL A 200 9.74 30.85 -7.24
N LEU A 201 10.89 30.45 -6.72
CA LEU A 201 11.23 29.06 -6.43
C LEU A 201 11.06 28.77 -4.94
N LYS A 202 10.39 27.68 -4.60
CA LYS A 202 10.45 27.08 -3.27
C LYS A 202 11.82 26.44 -3.07
N ILE A 203 12.43 26.67 -1.90
CA ILE A 203 13.78 26.16 -1.59
C ILE A 203 13.71 25.00 -0.58
N LYS A 204 12.77 25.09 0.38
CA LYS A 204 12.50 24.08 1.43
C LYS A 204 11.01 23.94 1.65
#